data_332f41cb8ab5bcdebc74f46c3d8ea3ec
#
_entry.id   332f41cb8ab5bcdebc74f46c3d8ea3ec
#
_cell.length_a   1.000
_cell.length_b   1.000
_cell.length_c   1.000
_cell.angle_alpha   90.00
_cell.angle_beta   90.00
_cell.angle_gamma   90.00
#
_symmetry.space_group_name_H-M   'P 1'
#
loop_
_entity.id
_entity.type
_entity.pdbx_description
1 polymer ?
#
loop_
_entity_poly.entity_id
_entity_poly.type
_entity_poly.pdbx_seq_one_letter_code
_entity_poly.pdbx_strand_id
1 'polypeptide(L)'
;LRLSQFIETIASLNPVKTTFAVDACFSGTTNTGGNLIKGASSLAIKLKPIAQQKPNQVILTASGDNEVASWYDDKRHGLFTYYLLKGLSGGADIDKNQAVTTGELRQFLLDQQNGIPYKARELFSRDQNPQINGSENFVF
;
A
#
# COMPACT_ATOMS: atom_id res chain seq x y z
N LEU A 1 1.24 8.15 -18.49
CA LEU A 1 -0.09 7.91 -17.89
C LEU A 1 -0.06 8.36 -16.45
N ARG A 2 -0.99 9.23 -16.03
CA ARG A 2 -1.11 9.62 -14.62
C ARG A 2 -1.94 8.56 -13.89
N LEU A 3 -1.52 8.16 -12.68
CA LEU A 3 -2.25 7.17 -11.89
C LEU A 3 -3.72 7.57 -11.66
N SER A 4 -3.99 8.86 -11.40
CA SER A 4 -5.35 9.36 -11.26
C SER A 4 -6.21 9.11 -12.50
N GLN A 5 -5.68 9.38 -13.70
CA GLN A 5 -6.38 9.13 -14.97
C GLN A 5 -6.65 7.62 -15.17
N PHE A 6 -5.68 6.78 -14.81
CA PHE A 6 -5.86 5.32 -14.87
C PHE A 6 -6.98 4.85 -13.95
N ILE A 7 -6.98 5.30 -12.69
CA ILE A 7 -8.04 4.99 -11.72
C ILE A 7 -9.42 5.47 -12.21
N GLU A 8 -9.49 6.70 -12.71
CA GLU A 8 -10.72 7.26 -13.27
C GLU A 8 -11.22 6.46 -14.48
N THR A 9 -10.31 6.05 -15.37
CA THR A 9 -10.65 5.23 -16.54
C THR A 9 -11.24 3.88 -16.11
N ILE A 10 -10.61 3.18 -15.16
CA ILE A 10 -11.15 1.92 -14.64
C ILE A 10 -12.50 2.15 -13.94
N ALA A 11 -12.61 3.21 -13.16
CA ALA A 11 -13.86 3.53 -12.45
C ALA A 11 -15.01 3.86 -13.40
N SER A 12 -14.73 4.38 -14.60
CA SER A 12 -15.76 4.67 -15.63
C SER A 12 -16.37 3.40 -16.26
N LEU A 13 -15.70 2.26 -16.14
CA LEU A 13 -16.21 0.97 -16.60
C LEU A 13 -17.28 0.37 -15.67
N ASN A 14 -17.60 1.06 -14.56
CA ASN A 14 -18.56 0.63 -13.54
C ASN A 14 -18.36 -0.81 -13.04
N PRO A 15 -17.15 -1.19 -12.62
CA PRO A 15 -16.88 -2.53 -12.11
C PRO A 15 -17.68 -2.80 -10.83
N VAL A 16 -18.02 -4.06 -10.59
CA VAL A 16 -18.72 -4.48 -9.37
C VAL A 16 -17.88 -4.19 -8.13
N LYS A 17 -16.59 -4.54 -8.19
CA LYS A 17 -15.59 -4.23 -7.17
C LYS A 17 -14.27 -3.87 -7.84
N THR A 18 -13.49 -2.97 -7.20
CA THR A 18 -12.15 -2.60 -7.70
C THR A 18 -11.19 -2.44 -6.53
N THR A 19 -10.05 -3.08 -6.64
CA THR A 19 -8.91 -2.87 -5.74
C THR A 19 -7.72 -2.38 -6.53
N PHE A 20 -7.12 -1.27 -6.12
CA PHE A 20 -5.85 -0.79 -6.62
C PHE A 20 -4.80 -0.98 -5.52
N ALA A 21 -3.79 -1.78 -5.77
CA ALA A 21 -2.62 -1.91 -4.91
C ALA A 21 -1.41 -1.33 -5.63
N VAL A 22 -0.81 -0.29 -5.05
CA VAL A 22 0.32 0.43 -5.65
C VAL A 22 1.54 0.27 -4.75
N ASP A 23 2.46 -0.59 -5.18
CA ASP A 23 3.77 -0.75 -4.56
C ASP A 23 4.81 -0.11 -5.46
N ALA A 24 5.01 1.19 -5.30
CA ALA A 24 5.97 1.96 -6.06
C ALA A 24 7.14 2.36 -5.16
N CYS A 25 8.25 1.66 -5.30
CA CYS A 25 9.51 2.08 -4.70
C CYS A 25 10.11 3.19 -5.55
N PHE A 26 10.02 4.43 -5.09
CA PHE A 26 10.88 5.50 -5.58
C PHE A 26 12.24 5.43 -4.85
N SER A 27 12.85 4.25 -4.82
CA SER A 27 14.24 4.11 -4.43
C SER A 27 15.10 4.70 -5.55
N GLY A 28 15.41 5.97 -5.45
CA GLY A 28 16.38 6.62 -6.33
C GLY A 28 17.80 6.12 -6.10
N THR A 29 18.00 4.80 -6.06
CA THR A 29 19.33 4.18 -6.13
C THR A 29 19.61 3.79 -7.57
N THR A 30 20.69 4.32 -8.11
CA THR A 30 21.25 3.82 -9.38
C THR A 30 21.81 2.42 -9.17
N ASN A 31 21.91 1.63 -10.24
CA ASN A 31 22.64 0.35 -10.26
C ASN A 31 24.11 0.44 -9.77
N THR A 32 24.59 1.63 -9.46
CA THR A 32 25.94 1.91 -8.95
C THR A 32 25.96 2.32 -7.47
N GLY A 33 24.82 2.16 -6.74
CA GLY A 33 24.75 2.42 -5.30
C GLY A 33 24.75 3.91 -4.91
N GLY A 34 24.67 4.83 -5.86
CA GLY A 34 24.53 6.25 -5.59
C GLY A 34 23.09 6.62 -5.29
N ASN A 35 22.84 7.35 -4.18
CA ASN A 35 21.55 7.96 -3.94
C ASN A 35 21.27 9.00 -5.03
N LEU A 36 20.31 8.71 -5.91
CA LEU A 36 19.81 9.69 -6.89
C LEU A 36 19.10 10.87 -6.23
N ILE A 37 18.97 10.87 -4.89
CA ILE A 37 18.17 11.85 -4.19
C ILE A 37 18.94 12.44 -2.99
N LYS A 38 19.94 13.27 -3.27
CA LYS A 38 20.14 14.43 -2.42
C LYS A 38 19.07 15.45 -2.84
N GLY A 39 17.95 15.52 -2.10
CA GLY A 39 16.92 16.53 -2.26
C GLY A 39 15.81 16.28 -3.29
N ALA A 40 15.62 15.06 -3.78
CA ALA A 40 14.39 14.77 -4.50
C ALA A 40 13.25 14.70 -3.49
N SER A 41 12.32 15.63 -3.62
CA SER A 41 11.00 15.44 -3.07
C SER A 41 10.54 14.06 -3.53
N SER A 42 10.23 13.19 -2.57
CA SER A 42 9.42 12.02 -2.80
C SER A 42 8.34 12.46 -3.79
N LEU A 43 8.24 11.81 -4.93
CA LEU A 43 7.07 11.94 -5.76
C LEU A 43 5.94 11.29 -4.97
N ALA A 44 5.52 11.97 -3.91
CA ALA A 44 4.33 11.62 -3.19
C ALA A 44 3.27 11.50 -4.26
N ILE A 45 2.80 10.29 -4.51
CA ILE A 45 1.56 10.12 -5.21
C ILE A 45 0.52 10.73 -4.28
N LYS A 46 0.42 12.07 -4.32
CA LYS A 46 -0.70 12.76 -3.71
C LYS A 46 -1.89 12.24 -4.51
N LEU A 47 -2.46 11.17 -4.03
CA LEU A 47 -3.83 10.86 -4.35
C LEU A 47 -4.57 12.09 -3.84
N LYS A 48 -4.75 13.10 -4.71
CA LYS A 48 -5.78 14.11 -4.46
C LYS A 48 -6.96 13.30 -3.99
N PRO A 49 -7.65 13.70 -2.91
CA PRO A 49 -8.84 12.99 -2.50
C PRO A 49 -9.62 12.75 -3.79
N ILE A 50 -9.66 11.47 -4.21
CA ILE A 50 -10.41 11.10 -5.41
C ILE A 50 -11.81 11.50 -5.03
N ALA A 51 -12.33 12.54 -5.66
CA ALA A 51 -13.44 13.35 -5.20
C ALA A 51 -14.75 12.57 -5.05
N GLN A 52 -14.75 11.28 -5.28
CA GLN A 52 -15.84 10.35 -4.95
C GLN A 52 -15.22 8.96 -4.72
N GLN A 53 -14.94 8.62 -3.47
CA GLN A 53 -14.72 7.23 -3.10
C GLN A 53 -15.99 6.44 -3.42
N LYS A 54 -15.92 5.61 -4.44
CA LYS A 54 -17.02 4.68 -4.72
C LYS A 54 -17.03 3.61 -3.60
N PRO A 55 -18.20 3.23 -3.06
CA PRO A 55 -18.26 2.27 -1.97
C PRO A 55 -17.71 0.88 -2.33
N ASN A 56 -17.59 0.60 -3.63
CA ASN A 56 -17.05 -0.63 -4.18
C ASN A 56 -15.58 -0.52 -4.63
N GLN A 57 -14.84 0.51 -4.17
CA GLN A 57 -13.46 0.75 -4.56
C GLN A 57 -12.56 0.87 -3.33
N VAL A 58 -11.40 0.21 -3.38
CA VAL A 58 -10.32 0.34 -2.39
C VAL A 58 -9.01 0.66 -3.09
N ILE A 59 -8.27 1.62 -2.53
CA ILE A 59 -6.95 2.01 -3.01
C ILE A 59 -5.96 1.84 -1.87
N LEU A 60 -4.93 1.06 -2.14
CA LEU A 60 -3.86 0.72 -1.21
C LEU A 60 -2.54 1.26 -1.78
N THR A 61 -1.76 1.97 -0.98
CA THR A 61 -0.41 2.42 -1.35
C THR A 61 0.62 1.95 -0.33
N ALA A 62 1.82 1.67 -0.79
CA ALA A 62 2.87 1.05 0.02
C ALA A 62 3.40 1.95 1.15
N SER A 63 3.25 3.26 1.03
CA SER A 63 3.78 4.23 2.00
C SER A 63 2.98 5.53 1.98
N GLY A 64 3.15 6.35 3.01
CA GLY A 64 2.63 7.72 3.07
C GLY A 64 3.41 8.70 2.20
N ASP A 65 2.95 9.97 2.20
CA ASP A 65 3.40 11.03 1.26
C ASP A 65 4.90 11.35 1.31
N ASN A 66 5.54 11.19 2.46
CA ASN A 66 6.96 11.51 2.67
C ASN A 66 7.79 10.29 3.04
N GLU A 67 7.27 9.11 2.76
CA GLU A 67 7.88 7.84 3.10
C GLU A 67 8.33 7.09 1.85
N VAL A 68 9.25 6.17 2.04
CA VAL A 68 9.79 5.33 0.96
C VAL A 68 9.39 3.89 1.20
N ALA A 69 8.78 3.26 0.19
CA ALA A 69 8.51 1.84 0.20
C ALA A 69 9.83 1.04 0.19
N SER A 70 9.88 0.00 0.98
CA SER A 70 11.07 -0.81 1.19
C SER A 70 10.98 -2.13 0.43
N TRP A 71 12.12 -2.61 -0.04
CA TRP A 71 12.25 -3.97 -0.59
C TRP A 71 12.58 -4.95 0.54
N TYR A 72 11.93 -6.08 0.59
CA TYR A 72 12.13 -7.13 1.59
C TYR A 72 12.91 -8.30 0.96
N ASP A 73 14.25 -8.22 1.00
CA ASP A 73 15.16 -9.13 0.30
C ASP A 73 14.91 -10.60 0.62
N ASP A 74 14.76 -10.96 1.89
CA ASP A 74 14.51 -12.35 2.34
C ASP A 74 13.23 -12.94 1.72
N LYS A 75 12.27 -12.12 1.36
CA LYS A 75 10.99 -12.53 0.80
C LYS A 75 10.90 -12.28 -0.70
N ARG A 76 11.87 -11.60 -1.30
CA ARG A 76 11.93 -11.25 -2.73
C ARG A 76 10.70 -10.47 -3.23
N HIS A 77 10.16 -9.61 -2.36
CA HIS A 77 9.00 -8.75 -2.63
C HIS A 77 9.24 -7.37 -2.04
N GLY A 78 8.48 -6.37 -2.50
CA GLY A 78 8.29 -5.16 -1.71
C GLY A 78 7.71 -5.52 -0.34
N LEU A 79 8.13 -4.81 0.72
CA LEU A 79 7.65 -5.07 2.08
C LEU A 79 6.11 -4.98 2.14
N PHE A 80 5.53 -3.98 1.47
CA PHE A 80 4.09 -3.82 1.38
C PHE A 80 3.43 -5.00 0.64
N THR A 81 3.95 -5.38 -0.53
CA THR A 81 3.41 -6.50 -1.31
C THR A 81 3.42 -7.80 -0.52
N TYR A 82 4.51 -8.10 0.20
CA TYR A 82 4.60 -9.28 1.04
C TYR A 82 3.51 -9.32 2.10
N TYR A 83 3.35 -8.24 2.86
CA TYR A 83 2.34 -8.17 3.92
C TYR A 83 0.91 -8.14 3.37
N LEU A 84 0.68 -7.48 2.25
CA LEU A 84 -0.61 -7.47 1.56
C LEU A 84 -1.02 -8.90 1.17
N LEU A 85 -0.15 -9.63 0.50
CA LEU A 85 -0.42 -11.02 0.11
C LEU A 85 -0.64 -11.92 1.33
N LYS A 86 0.19 -11.78 2.37
CA LYS A 86 0.03 -12.51 3.63
C LYS A 86 -1.31 -12.22 4.30
N GLY A 87 -1.72 -10.96 4.33
CA GLY A 87 -3.00 -10.54 4.90
C GLY A 87 -4.18 -11.13 4.14
N LEU A 88 -4.19 -10.99 2.80
CA LEU A 88 -5.25 -11.49 1.93
C LEU A 88 -5.31 -13.03 1.86
N SER A 89 -4.22 -13.72 2.20
CA SER A 89 -4.19 -15.19 2.32
C SER A 89 -4.75 -15.68 3.67
N GLY A 90 -5.49 -14.83 4.40
CA GLY A 90 -6.14 -15.16 5.65
C GLY A 90 -5.39 -14.68 6.90
N GLY A 91 -4.18 -14.10 6.75
CA GLY A 91 -3.44 -13.56 7.90
C GLY A 91 -4.12 -12.36 8.56
N ALA A 92 -4.98 -11.67 7.84
CA ALA A 92 -5.75 -10.54 8.33
C ALA A 92 -7.18 -10.89 8.76
N ASP A 93 -7.62 -12.13 8.60
CA ASP A 93 -8.94 -12.61 9.04
C ASP A 93 -8.96 -12.74 10.57
N ILE A 94 -9.33 -11.66 11.25
CA ILE A 94 -9.24 -11.54 12.72
C ILE A 94 -10.37 -12.30 13.39
N ASP A 95 -11.57 -12.24 12.84
CA ASP A 95 -12.77 -12.86 13.39
C ASP A 95 -12.99 -14.30 12.92
N LYS A 96 -12.10 -14.81 12.04
CA LYS A 96 -12.08 -16.18 11.49
C LYS A 96 -13.36 -16.53 10.73
N ASN A 97 -13.92 -15.56 10.03
CA ASN A 97 -15.12 -15.76 9.21
C ASN A 97 -14.79 -16.18 7.75
N GLN A 98 -13.52 -16.40 7.43
CA GLN A 98 -12.99 -16.77 6.11
C GLN A 98 -13.11 -15.65 5.05
N ALA A 99 -13.28 -14.43 5.48
CA ALA A 99 -13.28 -13.26 4.65
C ALA A 99 -12.31 -12.22 5.23
N VAL A 100 -11.73 -11.38 4.39
CA VAL A 100 -10.88 -10.27 4.83
C VAL A 100 -11.53 -8.97 4.42
N THR A 101 -11.85 -8.15 5.39
CA THR A 101 -12.38 -6.79 5.18
C THR A 101 -11.23 -5.78 5.09
N THR A 102 -11.53 -4.60 4.54
CA THR A 102 -10.56 -3.48 4.53
C THR A 102 -10.15 -3.08 5.95
N GLY A 103 -11.10 -3.12 6.91
CA GLY A 103 -10.82 -2.81 8.32
C GLY A 103 -9.81 -3.77 8.93
N GLU A 104 -10.00 -5.06 8.75
CA GLU A 104 -9.08 -6.10 9.22
C GLU A 104 -7.71 -6.02 8.54
N LEU A 105 -7.72 -5.85 7.21
CA LEU A 105 -6.48 -5.68 6.45
C LEU A 105 -5.71 -4.45 6.91
N ARG A 106 -6.39 -3.32 7.18
CA ARG A 106 -5.79 -2.11 7.73
C ARG A 106 -5.15 -2.40 9.08
N GLN A 107 -5.87 -3.04 9.99
CA GLN A 107 -5.36 -3.39 11.31
C GLN A 107 -4.12 -4.27 11.21
N PHE A 108 -4.14 -5.27 10.34
CA PHE A 108 -3.02 -6.18 10.09
C PHE A 108 -1.79 -5.46 9.50
N LEU A 109 -1.99 -4.64 8.47
CA LEU A 109 -0.88 -3.96 7.78
C LEU A 109 -0.23 -2.88 8.65
N LEU A 110 -1.01 -2.16 9.47
CA LEU A 110 -0.55 -1.02 10.29
C LEU A 110 -0.22 -1.42 11.73
N ASP A 111 -0.22 -2.70 12.06
CA ASP A 111 0.12 -3.17 13.40
C ASP A 111 1.52 -2.69 13.82
N GLN A 112 1.59 -2.02 14.99
CA GLN A 112 2.81 -1.37 15.47
C GLN A 112 3.83 -2.35 16.07
N GLN A 113 3.46 -3.63 16.23
CA GLN A 113 4.32 -4.67 16.81
C GLN A 113 4.72 -5.73 15.79
N ASN A 114 3.87 -5.98 14.77
CA ASN A 114 4.07 -7.08 13.82
C ASN A 114 3.82 -6.68 12.35
N GLY A 115 3.29 -5.49 12.11
CA GLY A 115 2.94 -5.00 10.78
C GLY A 115 4.10 -4.33 10.04
N ILE A 116 3.77 -3.65 8.96
CA ILE A 116 4.73 -2.97 8.09
C ILE A 116 5.50 -1.88 8.81
N PRO A 117 4.88 -1.00 9.66
CA PRO A 117 5.63 0.05 10.36
C PRO A 117 6.69 -0.52 11.30
N TYR A 118 6.38 -1.60 12.00
CA TYR A 118 7.35 -2.27 12.85
C TYR A 118 8.52 -2.84 12.04
N LYS A 119 8.19 -3.60 10.98
CA LYS A 119 9.21 -4.28 10.17
C LYS A 119 10.09 -3.29 9.39
N ALA A 120 9.54 -2.18 8.95
CA ALA A 120 10.30 -1.12 8.29
C ALA A 120 11.32 -0.46 9.24
N ARG A 121 10.93 -0.19 10.48
CA ARG A 121 11.86 0.33 11.50
C ARG A 121 12.93 -0.69 11.86
N GLU A 122 12.55 -1.95 12.03
CA GLU A 122 13.47 -3.05 12.37
C GLU A 122 14.55 -3.25 11.30
N LEU A 123 14.15 -3.32 10.03
CA LEU A 123 15.06 -3.68 8.92
C LEU A 123 15.77 -2.49 8.29
N PHE A 124 15.12 -1.32 8.27
CA PHE A 124 15.57 -0.19 7.46
C PHE A 124 15.74 1.11 8.26
N SER A 125 15.47 1.08 9.60
CA SER A 125 15.56 2.24 10.49
C SER A 125 14.78 3.47 9.97
N ARG A 126 13.62 3.24 9.34
CA ARG A 126 12.76 4.28 8.79
C ARG A 126 11.29 3.90 8.89
N ASP A 127 10.42 4.91 8.81
CA ASP A 127 8.99 4.69 8.78
C ASP A 127 8.49 4.29 7.38
N GLN A 128 7.52 3.40 7.39
CA GLN A 128 6.72 3.06 6.21
C GLN A 128 5.31 2.72 6.68
N ASN A 129 4.37 3.61 6.40
CA ASN A 129 2.98 3.50 6.80
C ASN A 129 2.09 3.42 5.57
N PRO A 130 1.65 2.24 5.16
CA PRO A 130 0.73 2.07 4.04
C PRO A 130 -0.53 2.92 4.20
N GLN A 131 -1.04 3.44 3.09
CA GLN A 131 -2.30 4.15 3.08
C GLN A 131 -3.39 3.25 2.50
N ILE A 132 -4.53 3.18 3.18
CA ILE A 132 -5.66 2.36 2.77
C ILE A 132 -6.89 3.27 2.69
N ASN A 133 -7.42 3.46 1.50
CA ASN A 133 -8.55 4.33 1.22
C ASN A 133 -9.70 3.50 0.62
N GLY A 134 -10.83 3.49 1.29
CA GLY A 134 -12.03 2.73 0.91
C GLY A 134 -12.93 2.49 2.11
N SER A 135 -14.09 1.85 1.87
CA SER A 135 -14.99 1.45 2.94
C SER A 135 -14.35 0.38 3.83
N GLU A 136 -14.45 0.52 5.15
CA GLU A 136 -13.96 -0.48 6.11
C GLU A 136 -14.60 -1.86 5.91
N ASN A 137 -15.85 -1.88 5.44
CA ASN A 137 -16.64 -3.10 5.21
C ASN A 137 -16.47 -3.68 3.80
N PHE A 138 -15.55 -3.14 2.98
CA PHE A 138 -15.27 -3.77 1.70
C PHE A 138 -14.58 -5.10 1.95
N VAL A 139 -15.11 -6.16 1.34
CA VAL A 139 -14.58 -7.54 1.44
C VAL A 139 -13.77 -7.84 0.18
N PHE A 140 -12.54 -8.30 0.35
CA PHE A 140 -11.64 -8.72 -0.72
C PHE A 140 -12.00 -10.08 -1.31
#